data_d80d3ee839a65cac533836f8b40e74e6
#
_entry.id   d80d3ee839a65cac533836f8b40e74e6
#
_cell.length_a   1.000
_cell.length_b   1.000
_cell.length_c   1.000
_cell.angle_alpha   90.00
_cell.angle_beta   90.00
_cell.angle_gamma   90.00
#
_symmetry.space_group_name_H-M   'P 1'
#
loop_
_entity.id
_entity.type
_entity.pdbx_description
1 polymer ?
#
loop_
_entity_poly.entity_id
_entity_poly.type
_entity_poly.pdbx_seq_one_letter_code
_entity_poly.pdbx_strand_id
1 'polypeptide(L)'
;YETLRDMGADIAILDERGAGGEPVADIRVRHSALKGVAVPASRAPSMIDEYPILSVVAAFAKGDTYMPGVEELRVKESDRLDAIEAGLSINGVETESGPDWLRVFGRDGAVAGGGFVRTRLDHRIAMSFLVMGLASAKQVAIDDAAMIATSYPDFTATMRALGANISQGSVTGR
;
A
#
# COMPACT_ATOMS: atom_id res chain seq x y z
N TYR A 1 8.29 -3.79 -8.31
CA TYR A 1 7.63 -4.99 -8.85
C TYR A 1 8.37 -6.29 -8.49
N GLU A 2 9.70 -6.26 -8.34
CA GLU A 2 10.51 -7.43 -7.95
C GLU A 2 10.05 -8.01 -6.60
N THR A 3 9.84 -7.17 -5.60
CA THR A 3 9.34 -7.60 -4.29
C THR A 3 7.97 -8.28 -4.39
N LEU A 4 7.07 -7.76 -5.22
CA LEU A 4 5.78 -8.41 -5.46
C LEU A 4 5.93 -9.77 -6.15
N ARG A 5 6.90 -9.91 -7.08
CA ARG A 5 7.23 -11.22 -7.67
C ARG A 5 7.78 -12.21 -6.64
N ASP A 6 8.65 -11.74 -5.74
CA ASP A 6 9.16 -12.58 -4.63
C ASP A 6 8.01 -13.06 -3.73
N MET A 7 6.98 -12.23 -3.55
CA MET A 7 5.74 -12.58 -2.85
C MET A 7 4.85 -13.56 -3.65
N GLY A 8 5.17 -13.83 -4.92
CA GLY A 8 4.42 -14.74 -5.78
C GLY A 8 3.41 -14.08 -6.71
N ALA A 9 3.49 -12.77 -6.91
CA ALA A 9 2.60 -12.07 -7.84
C ALA A 9 2.85 -12.48 -9.30
N ASP A 10 1.79 -12.75 -10.05
CA ASP A 10 1.83 -12.99 -11.51
C ASP A 10 1.96 -11.64 -12.22
N ILE A 11 3.20 -11.20 -12.42
CA ILE A 11 3.55 -9.96 -13.12
C ILE A 11 4.42 -10.29 -14.32
N ALA A 12 3.96 -9.91 -15.51
CA ALA A 12 4.73 -10.01 -16.75
C ALA A 12 5.03 -8.61 -17.29
N ILE A 13 6.29 -8.38 -17.65
CA ILE A 13 6.74 -7.21 -18.38
C ILE A 13 6.70 -7.57 -19.86
N LEU A 14 6.01 -6.77 -20.65
CA LEU A 14 5.75 -7.00 -22.08
C LEU A 14 6.17 -5.77 -22.87
N ASP A 15 6.53 -5.99 -24.14
CA ASP A 15 6.79 -4.92 -25.12
C ASP A 15 7.77 -3.85 -24.60
N GLU A 16 8.88 -4.31 -24.01
CA GLU A 16 9.94 -3.43 -23.54
C GLU A 16 10.51 -2.62 -24.71
N ARG A 17 10.55 -1.30 -24.56
CA ARG A 17 11.00 -0.35 -25.55
C ARG A 17 11.64 0.87 -24.93
N GLY A 18 12.44 1.59 -25.71
CA GLY A 18 12.94 2.91 -25.31
C GLY A 18 11.98 4.01 -25.79
N ALA A 19 11.65 4.95 -24.92
CA ALA A 19 10.91 6.16 -25.28
C ALA A 19 11.50 7.36 -24.54
N GLY A 20 11.96 8.39 -25.30
CA GLY A 20 12.55 9.59 -24.71
C GLY A 20 13.84 9.36 -23.89
N GLY A 21 14.57 8.25 -24.15
CA GLY A 21 15.75 7.86 -23.36
C GLY A 21 15.47 7.01 -22.14
N GLU A 22 14.21 6.75 -21.82
CA GLU A 22 13.78 5.94 -20.68
C GLU A 22 13.27 4.57 -21.13
N PRO A 23 13.45 3.49 -20.32
CA PRO A 23 12.83 2.21 -20.57
C PRO A 23 11.31 2.30 -20.29
N VAL A 24 10.51 1.82 -21.23
CA VAL A 24 9.05 1.76 -21.15
C VAL A 24 8.60 0.34 -21.46
N ALA A 25 7.61 -0.16 -20.75
CA ALA A 25 7.03 -1.48 -20.97
C ALA A 25 5.55 -1.50 -20.63
N ASP A 26 4.85 -2.48 -21.18
CA ASP A 26 3.50 -2.82 -20.73
C ASP A 26 3.59 -3.82 -19.58
N ILE A 27 2.82 -3.61 -18.52
CA ILE A 27 2.83 -4.47 -17.33
C ILE A 27 1.49 -5.19 -17.24
N ARG A 28 1.52 -6.52 -17.32
CA ARG A 28 0.35 -7.35 -17.08
C ARG A 28 0.40 -7.92 -15.67
N VAL A 29 -0.62 -7.65 -14.88
CA VAL A 29 -0.80 -8.20 -13.52
C VAL A 29 -2.04 -9.06 -13.49
N ARG A 30 -1.95 -10.24 -12.86
CA ARG A 30 -3.08 -11.12 -12.59
C ARG A 30 -3.21 -11.39 -11.10
N HIS A 31 -4.42 -11.65 -10.64
CA HIS A 31 -4.66 -12.07 -9.27
C HIS A 31 -3.81 -13.30 -8.92
N SER A 32 -3.18 -13.27 -7.76
CA SER A 32 -2.30 -14.31 -7.26
C SER A 32 -2.43 -14.46 -5.74
N ALA A 33 -2.27 -15.68 -5.25
CA ALA A 33 -2.12 -15.93 -3.83
C ALA A 33 -0.69 -15.50 -3.40
N LEU A 34 -0.62 -14.45 -2.61
CA LEU A 34 0.66 -13.89 -2.15
C LEU A 34 1.12 -14.55 -0.86
N LYS A 35 2.43 -14.62 -0.67
CA LYS A 35 3.09 -15.06 0.56
C LYS A 35 3.96 -13.95 1.15
N GLY A 36 4.09 -13.94 2.47
CA GLY A 36 5.03 -13.06 3.15
C GLY A 36 6.47 -13.36 2.77
N VAL A 37 7.31 -12.34 2.82
CA VAL A 37 8.73 -12.40 2.47
C VAL A 37 9.57 -11.53 3.39
N ALA A 38 10.87 -11.83 3.48
CA ALA A 38 11.84 -10.86 4.00
C ALA A 38 12.34 -9.98 2.84
N VAL A 39 11.99 -8.70 2.88
CA VAL A 39 12.43 -7.74 1.87
C VAL A 39 13.91 -7.40 2.11
N PRO A 40 14.81 -7.52 1.12
CA PRO A 40 16.19 -7.13 1.31
C PRO A 40 16.32 -5.64 1.69
N ALA A 41 17.04 -5.31 2.77
CA ALA A 41 17.26 -3.92 3.20
C ALA A 41 17.87 -3.05 2.10
N SER A 42 18.68 -3.64 1.22
CA SER A 42 19.29 -2.95 0.06
C SER A 42 18.28 -2.40 -0.94
N ARG A 43 17.04 -2.86 -0.92
CA ARG A 43 15.96 -2.33 -1.77
C ARG A 43 15.33 -1.06 -1.19
N ALA A 44 15.46 -0.80 0.11
CA ALA A 44 14.78 0.31 0.76
C ALA A 44 15.04 1.67 0.08
N PRO A 45 16.27 2.06 -0.26
CA PRO A 45 16.50 3.36 -0.89
C PRO A 45 15.78 3.56 -2.23
N SER A 46 15.60 2.47 -3.01
CA SER A 46 14.99 2.56 -4.34
C SER A 46 13.46 2.44 -4.34
N MET A 47 12.86 2.03 -3.20
CA MET A 47 11.42 1.82 -3.10
C MET A 47 10.81 2.37 -1.81
N ILE A 48 11.50 3.29 -1.13
CA ILE A 48 11.08 3.77 0.19
C ILE A 48 9.65 4.35 0.17
N ASP A 49 9.27 5.00 -0.91
CA ASP A 49 7.96 5.59 -1.07
C ASP A 49 6.84 4.56 -1.35
N GLU A 50 7.22 3.31 -1.67
CA GLU A 50 6.27 2.24 -1.98
C GLU A 50 5.95 1.35 -0.75
N TYR A 51 6.62 1.55 0.38
CA TYR A 51 6.37 0.75 1.59
C TYR A 51 4.94 0.91 2.15
N PRO A 52 4.26 2.07 2.06
CA PRO A 52 2.87 2.15 2.48
C PRO A 52 1.96 1.17 1.73
N ILE A 53 2.04 1.13 0.40
CA ILE A 53 1.22 0.19 -0.39
C ILE A 53 1.73 -1.25 -0.26
N LEU A 54 3.04 -1.48 -0.14
CA LEU A 54 3.59 -2.82 0.09
C LEU A 54 3.10 -3.39 1.43
N SER A 55 2.98 -2.57 2.47
CA SER A 55 2.45 -2.98 3.77
C SER A 55 0.98 -3.38 3.69
N VAL A 56 0.19 -2.68 2.85
CA VAL A 56 -1.19 -3.08 2.54
C VAL A 56 -1.21 -4.41 1.81
N VAL A 57 -0.37 -4.62 0.80
CA VAL A 57 -0.27 -5.91 0.09
C VAL A 57 0.13 -7.03 1.04
N ALA A 58 1.11 -6.78 1.93
CA ALA A 58 1.57 -7.73 2.94
C ALA A 58 0.44 -8.16 3.89
N ALA A 59 -0.49 -7.26 4.21
CA ALA A 59 -1.65 -7.57 5.05
C ALA A 59 -2.54 -8.70 4.45
N PHE A 60 -2.60 -8.81 3.13
CA PHE A 60 -3.38 -9.85 2.43
C PHE A 60 -2.56 -11.12 2.14
N ALA A 61 -1.25 -11.11 2.32
CA ALA A 61 -0.39 -12.25 2.07
C ALA A 61 -0.57 -13.36 3.12
N LYS A 62 -0.15 -14.57 2.78
CA LYS A 62 -0.03 -15.68 3.73
C LYS A 62 1.32 -15.64 4.43
N GLY A 63 1.29 -15.55 5.77
CA GLY A 63 2.51 -15.40 6.58
C GLY A 63 2.97 -13.95 6.68
N ASP A 64 4.07 -13.72 7.38
CA ASP A 64 4.57 -12.39 7.69
C ASP A 64 5.52 -11.85 6.62
N THR A 65 5.48 -10.52 6.45
CA THR A 65 6.43 -9.78 5.62
C THR A 65 7.29 -8.91 6.52
N TYR A 66 8.61 -9.10 6.43
CA TYR A 66 9.60 -8.34 7.19
C TYR A 66 10.32 -7.33 6.29
N MET A 67 10.33 -6.08 6.67
CA MET A 67 10.81 -4.93 5.90
C MET A 67 11.84 -4.14 6.71
N PRO A 68 13.13 -4.49 6.64
CA PRO A 68 14.22 -3.75 7.30
C PRO A 68 14.71 -2.56 6.48
N GLY A 69 15.42 -1.61 7.12
CA GLY A 69 16.03 -0.45 6.47
C GLY A 69 15.03 0.64 6.13
N VAL A 70 13.96 0.77 6.92
CA VAL A 70 12.84 1.70 6.64
C VAL A 70 12.82 2.92 7.55
N GLU A 71 13.91 3.24 8.23
CA GLU A 71 14.02 4.39 9.13
C GLU A 71 13.65 5.73 8.46
N GLU A 72 13.93 5.87 7.17
CA GLU A 72 13.58 7.06 6.39
C GLU A 72 12.07 7.32 6.33
N LEU A 73 11.22 6.29 6.49
CA LEU A 73 9.77 6.46 6.54
C LEU A 73 9.31 7.38 7.68
N ARG A 74 10.10 7.50 8.75
CA ARG A 74 9.74 8.33 9.90
C ARG A 74 9.88 9.82 9.66
N VAL A 75 10.63 10.22 8.64
CA VAL A 75 10.96 11.62 8.32
C VAL A 75 10.47 12.06 6.93
N LYS A 76 9.46 11.39 6.40
CA LYS A 76 8.78 11.77 5.16
C LYS A 76 7.73 12.87 5.42
N GLU A 77 6.71 12.99 4.59
CA GLU A 77 5.59 13.95 4.76
C GLU A 77 4.89 13.78 6.11
N SER A 78 4.91 12.58 6.63
CA SER A 78 4.48 12.18 7.97
C SER A 78 5.46 11.15 8.54
N ASP A 79 5.34 10.77 9.82
CA ASP A 79 5.89 9.50 10.27
C ASP A 79 5.05 8.38 9.62
N ARG A 80 5.47 7.98 8.41
CA ARG A 80 4.77 6.95 7.62
C ARG A 80 4.76 5.61 8.30
N LEU A 81 5.83 5.26 9.04
CA LEU A 81 5.90 4.00 9.74
C LEU A 81 4.78 3.89 10.78
N ASP A 82 4.64 4.91 11.62
CA ASP A 82 3.57 4.98 12.62
C ASP A 82 2.16 5.08 11.97
N ALA A 83 2.04 5.81 10.85
CA ALA A 83 0.77 5.90 10.11
C ALA A 83 0.36 4.54 9.50
N ILE A 84 1.32 3.77 8.97
CA ILE A 84 1.08 2.41 8.45
C ILE A 84 0.61 1.49 9.57
N GLU A 85 1.31 1.45 10.70
CA GLU A 85 0.96 0.60 11.85
C GLU A 85 -0.44 0.93 12.38
N ALA A 86 -0.71 2.21 12.62
CA ALA A 86 -2.03 2.67 13.09
C ALA A 86 -3.15 2.29 12.10
N GLY A 87 -2.91 2.50 10.79
CA GLY A 87 -3.88 2.20 9.75
C GLY A 87 -4.12 0.69 9.59
N LEU A 88 -3.09 -0.14 9.66
CA LEU A 88 -3.20 -1.60 9.60
C LEU A 88 -3.94 -2.15 10.84
N SER A 89 -3.55 -1.69 12.03
CA SER A 89 -4.14 -2.12 13.30
C SER A 89 -5.64 -1.87 13.36
N ILE A 90 -6.10 -0.66 12.98
CA ILE A 90 -7.54 -0.32 13.00
C ILE A 90 -8.36 -1.15 11.99
N ASN A 91 -7.69 -1.75 10.99
CA ASN A 91 -8.29 -2.64 10.00
C ASN A 91 -8.11 -4.13 10.33
N GLY A 92 -7.64 -4.46 11.54
CA GLY A 92 -7.53 -5.83 12.05
C GLY A 92 -6.29 -6.58 11.60
N VAL A 93 -5.22 -5.86 11.25
CA VAL A 93 -3.92 -6.43 10.86
C VAL A 93 -2.90 -6.13 11.94
N GLU A 94 -2.25 -7.18 12.45
CA GLU A 94 -1.19 -7.08 13.44
C GLU A 94 0.12 -6.68 12.79
N THR A 95 0.89 -5.84 13.49
CA THR A 95 2.22 -5.39 13.07
C THR A 95 3.17 -5.35 14.24
N GLU A 96 4.46 -5.45 13.96
CA GLU A 96 5.55 -5.14 14.88
C GLU A 96 6.52 -4.20 14.18
N SER A 97 7.09 -3.25 14.88
CA SER A 97 8.11 -2.36 14.33
C SER A 97 9.23 -2.06 15.31
N GLY A 98 10.33 -1.59 14.75
CA GLY A 98 11.46 -1.01 15.49
C GLY A 98 11.85 0.33 14.90
N PRO A 99 13.04 0.84 15.26
CA PRO A 99 13.50 2.11 14.73
C PRO A 99 13.62 2.14 13.20
N ASP A 100 14.02 1.01 12.59
CA ASP A 100 14.42 0.88 11.19
C ASP A 100 13.79 -0.33 10.48
N TRP A 101 12.75 -0.95 11.05
CA TRP A 101 12.08 -2.11 10.45
C TRP A 101 10.59 -2.13 10.75
N LEU A 102 9.85 -2.79 9.88
CA LEU A 102 8.43 -3.11 10.02
C LEU A 102 8.20 -4.58 9.70
N ARG A 103 7.35 -5.26 10.48
CA ARG A 103 6.80 -6.58 10.19
C ARG A 103 5.29 -6.49 10.14
N VAL A 104 4.70 -7.02 9.08
CA VAL A 104 3.25 -7.14 8.90
C VAL A 104 2.87 -8.62 8.93
N PHE A 105 1.96 -8.99 9.82
CA PHE A 105 1.43 -10.36 9.92
C PHE A 105 0.24 -10.50 8.95
N GLY A 106 0.51 -11.14 7.80
CA GLY A 106 -0.49 -11.31 6.74
C GLY A 106 -1.65 -12.20 7.16
N ARG A 107 -2.84 -11.88 6.65
CA ARG A 107 -4.12 -12.48 7.02
C ARG A 107 -4.65 -13.49 6.00
N ASP A 108 -3.81 -13.95 5.05
CA ASP A 108 -4.17 -14.91 3.99
C ASP A 108 -5.47 -14.51 3.26
N GLY A 109 -5.57 -13.24 2.83
CA GLY A 109 -6.73 -12.65 2.20
C GLY A 109 -7.85 -12.20 3.14
N ALA A 110 -7.85 -12.62 4.42
CA ALA A 110 -8.95 -12.35 5.35
C ALA A 110 -8.75 -11.07 6.17
N VAL A 111 -8.62 -9.93 5.51
CA VAL A 111 -8.53 -8.62 6.17
C VAL A 111 -9.92 -8.09 6.50
N ALA A 112 -10.16 -7.75 7.78
CA ALA A 112 -11.46 -7.32 8.26
C ALA A 112 -11.90 -5.99 7.64
N GLY A 113 -11.01 -5.00 7.57
CA GLY A 113 -11.37 -3.64 7.17
C GLY A 113 -12.31 -2.97 8.17
N GLY A 114 -13.00 -1.91 7.72
CA GLY A 114 -13.96 -1.17 8.54
C GLY A 114 -13.33 -0.04 9.35
N GLY A 115 -12.02 0.16 9.24
CA GLY A 115 -11.31 1.21 9.95
C GLY A 115 -11.48 2.59 9.33
N PHE A 116 -11.35 3.62 10.18
CA PHE A 116 -11.23 5.02 9.78
C PHE A 116 -9.77 5.45 9.97
N VAL A 117 -9.04 5.58 8.87
CA VAL A 117 -7.60 5.82 8.88
C VAL A 117 -7.29 7.31 8.87
N ARG A 118 -6.41 7.74 9.76
CA ARG A 118 -5.84 9.08 9.77
C ARG A 118 -4.68 9.16 8.80
N THR A 119 -4.84 9.91 7.72
CA THR A 119 -3.85 10.03 6.65
C THR A 119 -2.68 10.94 7.02
N ARG A 120 -2.86 11.82 8.00
CA ARG A 120 -1.86 12.82 8.42
C ARG A 120 -1.41 13.72 7.27
N LEU A 121 -2.32 14.01 6.35
CA LEU A 121 -2.09 14.78 5.12
C LEU A 121 -1.04 14.14 4.19
N ASP A 122 -0.82 12.83 4.29
CA ASP A 122 0.10 12.08 3.44
C ASP A 122 -0.68 11.36 2.34
N HIS A 123 -0.39 11.74 1.09
CA HIS A 123 -1.07 11.21 -0.09
C HIS A 123 -0.82 9.71 -0.29
N ARG A 124 0.38 9.18 0.08
CA ARG A 124 0.69 7.76 -0.07
C ARG A 124 -0.04 6.91 0.96
N ILE A 125 -0.19 7.40 2.18
CA ILE A 125 -1.03 6.76 3.21
C ILE A 125 -2.48 6.75 2.74
N ALA A 126 -3.00 7.90 2.27
CA ALA A 126 -4.37 8.02 1.76
C ALA A 126 -4.66 7.00 0.65
N MET A 127 -3.85 6.98 -0.42
CA MET A 127 -4.03 6.06 -1.55
C MET A 127 -3.91 4.59 -1.13
N SER A 128 -2.94 4.25 -0.28
CA SER A 128 -2.70 2.87 0.16
C SER A 128 -3.91 2.29 0.91
N PHE A 129 -4.50 3.06 1.83
CA PHE A 129 -5.66 2.59 2.58
C PHE A 129 -6.97 2.62 1.78
N LEU A 130 -7.11 3.50 0.78
CA LEU A 130 -8.20 3.39 -0.19
C LEU A 130 -8.09 2.09 -1.01
N VAL A 131 -6.88 1.71 -1.44
CA VAL A 131 -6.64 0.42 -2.12
C VAL A 131 -6.93 -0.75 -1.18
N MET A 132 -6.54 -0.68 0.10
CA MET A 132 -6.88 -1.71 1.09
C MET A 132 -8.39 -1.98 1.15
N GLY A 133 -9.20 -0.92 1.10
CA GLY A 133 -10.66 -1.02 1.15
C GLY A 133 -11.28 -1.78 -0.03
N LEU A 134 -10.57 -1.92 -1.16
CA LEU A 134 -11.07 -2.65 -2.33
C LEU A 134 -11.06 -4.17 -2.14
N ALA A 135 -10.22 -4.69 -1.24
CA ALA A 135 -10.04 -6.11 -1.00
C ALA A 135 -10.45 -6.55 0.42
N SER A 136 -10.69 -5.61 1.33
CA SER A 136 -11.11 -5.89 2.71
C SER A 136 -12.58 -6.32 2.78
N ALA A 137 -12.95 -7.08 3.82
CA ALA A 137 -14.33 -7.51 4.05
C ALA A 137 -15.31 -6.35 4.31
N LYS A 138 -14.83 -5.26 4.89
CA LYS A 138 -15.60 -4.02 5.11
C LYS A 138 -14.88 -2.84 4.49
N GLN A 139 -15.63 -1.80 4.11
CA GLN A 139 -15.07 -0.56 3.56
C GLN A 139 -14.07 0.05 4.52
N VAL A 140 -12.98 0.58 3.97
CA VAL A 140 -11.99 1.39 4.71
C VAL A 140 -12.24 2.85 4.37
N ALA A 141 -12.33 3.70 5.38
CA ALA A 141 -12.48 5.14 5.23
C ALA A 141 -11.20 5.87 5.63
N ILE A 142 -10.97 7.02 5.04
CA ILE A 142 -9.87 7.93 5.37
C ILE A 142 -10.42 9.29 5.78
N ASP A 143 -9.67 10.04 6.57
CA ASP A 143 -10.07 11.37 7.05
C ASP A 143 -9.98 12.45 5.98
N ASP A 144 -8.95 12.43 5.14
CA ASP A 144 -8.74 13.43 4.09
C ASP A 144 -8.14 12.80 2.83
N ALA A 145 -8.73 13.10 1.69
CA ALA A 145 -8.26 12.69 0.36
C ALA A 145 -7.67 13.85 -0.45
N ALA A 146 -7.70 15.10 0.06
CA ALA A 146 -7.30 16.28 -0.72
C ALA A 146 -5.83 16.21 -1.14
N MET A 147 -4.96 15.65 -0.28
CA MET A 147 -3.53 15.53 -0.56
C MET A 147 -3.20 14.57 -1.69
N ILE A 148 -4.11 13.67 -2.07
CA ILE A 148 -3.90 12.79 -3.23
C ILE A 148 -3.69 13.62 -4.51
N ALA A 149 -4.38 14.74 -4.65
CA ALA A 149 -4.29 15.59 -5.82
C ALA A 149 -2.90 16.23 -6.01
N THR A 150 -2.07 16.30 -4.98
CA THR A 150 -0.69 16.84 -5.08
C THR A 150 0.26 15.92 -5.83
N SER A 151 -0.05 14.63 -5.90
CA SER A 151 0.78 13.60 -6.51
C SER A 151 0.08 12.89 -7.67
N TYR A 152 -1.20 12.55 -7.48
CA TYR A 152 -1.99 11.85 -8.50
C TYR A 152 -3.43 12.41 -8.55
N PRO A 153 -3.64 13.55 -9.24
CA PRO A 153 -4.95 14.23 -9.28
C PRO A 153 -6.10 13.34 -9.74
N ASP A 154 -5.83 12.43 -10.69
CA ASP A 154 -6.83 11.56 -11.31
C ASP A 154 -6.99 10.21 -10.60
N PHE A 155 -6.34 9.98 -9.45
CA PHE A 155 -6.36 8.69 -8.76
C PHE A 155 -7.77 8.11 -8.59
N THR A 156 -8.68 8.89 -8.01
CA THR A 156 -10.05 8.42 -7.76
C THR A 156 -10.82 8.14 -9.06
N ALA A 157 -10.64 8.98 -10.07
CA ALA A 157 -11.27 8.79 -11.39
C ALA A 157 -10.72 7.53 -12.07
N THR A 158 -9.41 7.34 -12.05
CA THR A 158 -8.74 6.16 -12.61
C THR A 158 -9.21 4.88 -11.91
N MET A 159 -9.22 4.88 -10.58
CA MET A 159 -9.65 3.70 -9.80
C MET A 159 -11.12 3.35 -10.07
N ARG A 160 -12.00 4.35 -10.18
CA ARG A 160 -13.41 4.14 -10.54
C ARG A 160 -13.57 3.59 -11.96
N ALA A 161 -12.80 4.08 -12.92
CA ALA A 161 -12.79 3.55 -14.29
C ALA A 161 -12.36 2.09 -14.34
N LEU A 162 -11.51 1.65 -13.40
CA LEU A 162 -11.11 0.26 -13.21
C LEU A 162 -12.13 -0.58 -12.40
N GLY A 163 -13.27 0.00 -12.00
CA GLY A 163 -14.33 -0.69 -11.27
C GLY A 163 -14.30 -0.54 -9.75
N ALA A 164 -13.41 0.28 -9.20
CA ALA A 164 -13.37 0.51 -7.76
C ALA A 164 -14.58 1.33 -7.27
N ASN A 165 -15.16 0.92 -6.15
CA ASN A 165 -16.20 1.68 -5.48
C ASN A 165 -15.58 2.61 -4.42
N ILE A 166 -15.17 3.80 -4.84
CA ILE A 166 -14.66 4.85 -3.96
C ILE A 166 -15.66 5.99 -3.96
N SER A 167 -16.23 6.33 -2.82
CA SER A 167 -17.19 7.42 -2.66
C SER A 167 -16.68 8.47 -1.66
N GLN A 168 -17.11 9.71 -1.84
CA GLN A 168 -16.96 10.71 -0.79
C GLN A 168 -18.01 10.40 0.29
N GLY A 169 -17.53 10.01 1.47
CA GLY A 169 -18.39 9.88 2.64
C GLY A 169 -18.69 11.25 3.23
N SER A 170 -19.93 11.49 3.63
CA SER A 170 -20.20 12.55 4.60
C SER A 170 -19.65 12.05 5.95
N VAL A 171 -18.57 12.67 6.44
CA VAL A 171 -18.14 12.48 7.83
C VAL A 171 -19.22 13.15 8.70
N THR A 172 -20.27 12.41 9.03
CA THR A 172 -21.13 12.79 10.13
C THR A 172 -20.35 12.53 11.41
N GLY A 173 -19.64 13.57 11.87
CA GLY A 173 -18.97 13.55 13.15
C GLY A 173 -19.98 13.28 14.27
N ARG A 174 -19.68 12.31 15.10
CA ARG A 174 -20.11 12.25 16.49
C ARG A 174 -18.88 11.95 17.32
#